data_09647f20bd188488ed19765d9bd187a2
#
_entry.id   09647f20bd188488ed19765d9bd187a2
#
_cell.length_a   1.000
_cell.length_b   1.000
_cell.length_c   1.000
_cell.angle_alpha   90.00
_cell.angle_beta   90.00
_cell.angle_gamma   90.00
#
_symmetry.space_group_name_H-M   'P 1'
#
loop_
_entity.id
_entity.type
_entity.pdbx_description
1 polymer ?
#
loop_
_entity_poly.entity_id
_entity_poly.type
_entity_poly.pdbx_seq_one_letter_code
_entity_poly.pdbx_strand_id
1 'polypeptide(L)'
;NVYLEATEEVSLDSPERDPILSPEPTPAMAPVTPTTLVAPRMESKSVTAPVIFDRCREEIEEEANGDLFDIEINVSDPEKVGDGMNAYMAYRVTTKTSLSMFHKNEFSVKRRFSDFLGLHSKLATKYMHVGYIVPPAPEKSIVGMTKVKVGKEDSSSTEFVEKRRAALERYLQRTVKHPTLLQDPDLRQFLESSELPRAVNTQALSGAGILRMVNKAADAVNKMTIKMNESDAWFEEKQQQFENLDQQLRKLHASVEALVCHRKELSANTAAFAKSAAMLGNSEDHTALSRALSQLAEVEEKIDQLHQEQAFADFYVFSELLADYIRLIAAVKGVFDHRMKCWQKWQDAQVTLQKKREAEAKLQLANKPDKLQQAKDEIKEWETKVQQGEKDFEQISKTIRKEVGRFEALKDFKTVIIKYLESLVQTQQQLIKYWEAFLPEAKAIA
;
A
#
# COMPACT_ATOMS: atom_id res chain seq x y z
N ASN A 1 -8.70 30.30 -43.76
CA ASN A 1 -8.12 29.55 -44.84
C ASN A 1 -7.57 28.24 -44.41
N VAL A 2 -8.26 27.18 -44.77
CA VAL A 2 -7.85 26.08 -45.60
C VAL A 2 -7.07 25.03 -44.80
N TYR A 3 -7.38 23.78 -44.73
CA TYR A 3 -8.26 22.86 -45.29
C TYR A 3 -8.04 21.46 -44.90
N LEU A 4 -9.02 20.71 -44.94
CA LEU A 4 -9.39 19.52 -45.69
C LEU A 4 -8.83 18.19 -45.23
N GLU A 5 -9.79 17.37 -44.80
CA GLU A 5 -10.17 16.03 -45.24
C GLU A 5 -9.18 14.89 -45.17
N ALA A 6 -9.51 13.88 -44.41
CA ALA A 6 -9.58 12.50 -44.87
C ALA A 6 -10.46 11.68 -43.96
N THR A 7 -11.67 11.37 -44.47
CA THR A 7 -12.53 10.27 -44.01
C THR A 7 -11.95 8.97 -44.53
N GLU A 8 -11.55 8.07 -43.64
CA GLU A 8 -11.44 6.64 -43.96
C GLU A 8 -12.56 5.88 -43.27
N GLU A 9 -13.49 5.40 -44.10
CA GLU A 9 -14.48 4.39 -43.72
C GLU A 9 -13.73 3.07 -43.44
N VAL A 10 -13.81 2.58 -42.22
CA VAL A 10 -13.46 1.20 -41.90
C VAL A 10 -14.70 0.34 -41.90
N SER A 11 -14.79 -0.49 -42.94
CA SER A 11 -15.76 -1.54 -43.15
C SER A 11 -15.80 -2.53 -41.97
N LEU A 12 -17.00 -2.72 -41.42
CA LEU A 12 -17.33 -3.78 -40.47
C LEU A 12 -17.55 -5.08 -41.25
N ASP A 13 -16.55 -5.94 -41.26
CA ASP A 13 -16.72 -7.34 -41.63
C ASP A 13 -17.00 -8.16 -40.37
N SER A 14 -18.18 -8.79 -40.39
CA SER A 14 -18.62 -9.72 -39.36
C SER A 14 -18.05 -11.12 -39.65
N PRO A 15 -17.46 -11.82 -38.68
CA PRO A 15 -17.23 -13.25 -38.86
C PRO A 15 -18.46 -14.06 -38.47
N GLU A 16 -18.75 -15.01 -39.37
CA GLU A 16 -19.81 -16.00 -39.32
C GLU A 16 -19.81 -16.84 -38.02
N ARG A 17 -21.03 -17.19 -37.62
CA ARG A 17 -21.28 -18.13 -36.51
C ARG A 17 -21.12 -19.56 -37.01
N ASP A 18 -20.19 -20.31 -36.41
CA ASP A 18 -20.20 -21.77 -36.49
C ASP A 18 -21.13 -22.39 -35.44
N PRO A 19 -21.79 -23.51 -35.72
CA PRO A 19 -22.87 -24.06 -34.91
C PRO A 19 -22.31 -24.92 -33.76
N ILE A 20 -22.99 -24.81 -32.61
CA ILE A 20 -22.80 -25.56 -31.39
C ILE A 20 -23.13 -27.05 -31.64
N LEU A 21 -22.12 -27.91 -31.49
CA LEU A 21 -22.29 -29.36 -31.37
C LEU A 21 -22.34 -29.74 -29.88
N SER A 22 -23.49 -30.28 -29.48
CA SER A 22 -23.71 -30.91 -28.19
C SER A 22 -22.97 -32.25 -28.10
N PRO A 23 -22.37 -32.62 -26.98
CA PRO A 23 -21.84 -33.98 -26.76
C PRO A 23 -22.94 -34.92 -26.26
N GLU A 24 -23.08 -36.05 -26.94
CA GLU A 24 -23.87 -37.20 -26.53
C GLU A 24 -23.20 -38.01 -25.36
N PRO A 25 -23.98 -38.79 -24.63
CA PRO A 25 -23.56 -39.41 -23.36
C PRO A 25 -22.82 -40.73 -23.53
N THR A 26 -21.78 -40.93 -22.74
CA THR A 26 -21.07 -42.20 -22.59
C THR A 26 -21.81 -43.17 -21.67
N PRO A 27 -21.81 -44.48 -21.98
CA PRO A 27 -22.48 -45.46 -21.14
C PRO A 27 -21.61 -45.92 -19.98
N ALA A 28 -22.30 -46.21 -18.87
CA ALA A 28 -21.76 -46.77 -17.66
C ALA A 28 -21.30 -48.23 -17.85
N MET A 29 -20.16 -48.60 -17.25
CA MET A 29 -19.82 -49.99 -16.93
C MET A 29 -19.42 -50.12 -15.47
N ALA A 30 -19.96 -51.16 -14.86
CA ALA A 30 -19.93 -51.55 -13.46
C ALA A 30 -18.62 -52.21 -13.03
N PRO A 31 -18.46 -52.52 -11.74
CA PRO A 31 -17.19 -52.67 -11.04
C PRO A 31 -16.60 -54.09 -11.08
N VAL A 32 -15.28 -54.17 -11.03
CA VAL A 32 -14.56 -55.40 -10.76
C VAL A 32 -13.67 -55.26 -9.53
N THR A 33 -13.92 -56.07 -8.53
CA THR A 33 -13.18 -56.21 -7.28
C THR A 33 -11.91 -57.06 -7.43
N PRO A 34 -11.12 -57.23 -6.38
CA PRO A 34 -9.65 -57.16 -6.46
C PRO A 34 -8.95 -58.49 -6.50
N THR A 35 -7.73 -58.52 -6.96
CA THR A 35 -6.81 -59.64 -6.72
C THR A 35 -5.51 -59.17 -6.13
N THR A 36 -5.26 -59.66 -4.94
CA THR A 36 -4.07 -59.56 -4.13
C THR A 36 -2.87 -60.23 -4.81
N LEU A 37 -1.76 -59.54 -4.93
CA LEU A 37 -0.46 -60.19 -5.04
C LEU A 37 0.57 -59.46 -4.16
N VAL A 38 1.25 -60.26 -3.37
CA VAL A 38 2.19 -59.97 -2.31
C VAL A 38 3.62 -59.90 -2.85
N ALA A 39 4.34 -58.84 -2.40
CA ALA A 39 5.76 -58.72 -2.05
C ALA A 39 6.82 -58.60 -3.19
N PRO A 40 8.03 -58.13 -2.92
CA PRO A 40 8.73 -58.03 -1.65
C PRO A 40 9.27 -56.61 -1.27
N ARG A 41 9.46 -56.49 0.00
CA ARG A 41 10.06 -55.39 0.75
C ARG A 41 11.52 -55.18 0.35
N MET A 42 11.85 -54.01 -0.21
CA MET A 42 13.19 -53.46 -0.24
C MET A 42 13.27 -52.28 0.72
N GLU A 43 14.12 -52.41 1.73
CA GLU A 43 14.49 -51.32 2.63
C GLU A 43 15.29 -50.28 1.86
N SER A 44 14.70 -49.14 1.59
CA SER A 44 15.44 -47.94 1.20
C SER A 44 15.58 -47.04 2.40
N LYS A 45 16.83 -46.80 2.79
CA LYS A 45 17.22 -45.85 3.81
C LYS A 45 16.57 -44.50 3.53
N SER A 46 15.75 -44.03 4.45
CA SER A 46 15.16 -42.70 4.41
C SER A 46 16.27 -41.68 4.59
N VAL A 47 16.57 -40.99 3.51
CA VAL A 47 17.23 -39.68 3.57
C VAL A 47 16.19 -38.74 4.17
N THR A 48 16.46 -38.28 5.37
CA THR A 48 15.68 -37.23 6.05
C THR A 48 15.65 -36.01 5.16
N ALA A 49 14.53 -35.77 4.49
CA ALA A 49 14.25 -34.50 3.88
C ALA A 49 14.23 -33.41 4.97
N PRO A 50 14.77 -32.19 4.71
CA PRO A 50 14.67 -31.12 5.68
C PRO A 50 13.20 -30.87 5.96
N VAL A 51 12.85 -30.82 7.25
CA VAL A 51 11.49 -30.49 7.72
C VAL A 51 11.22 -29.07 7.23
N ILE A 52 10.49 -28.97 6.14
CA ILE A 52 9.88 -27.72 5.69
C ILE A 52 8.90 -27.35 6.80
N PHE A 53 9.14 -26.22 7.46
CA PHE A 53 8.20 -25.61 8.37
C PHE A 53 6.97 -25.16 7.57
N ASP A 54 6.10 -26.10 7.28
CA ASP A 54 4.73 -25.82 6.87
C ASP A 54 3.96 -25.47 8.15
N ARG A 55 4.10 -24.21 8.58
CA ARG A 55 3.25 -23.68 9.66
C ARG A 55 1.83 -23.67 9.12
N CYS A 56 0.97 -24.39 9.82
CA CYS A 56 -0.45 -24.41 9.54
C CYS A 56 -1.00 -22.97 9.47
N ARG A 57 -1.87 -22.71 8.50
CA ARG A 57 -2.53 -21.41 8.33
C ARG A 57 -3.20 -20.93 9.63
N GLU A 58 -3.68 -21.87 10.45
CA GLU A 58 -4.27 -21.64 11.77
C GLU A 58 -3.25 -21.09 12.78
N GLU A 59 -2.00 -21.56 12.80
CA GLU A 59 -0.94 -21.00 13.66
C GLU A 59 -0.58 -19.56 13.29
N ILE A 60 -0.63 -19.25 11.99
CA ILE A 60 -0.39 -17.87 11.49
C ILE A 60 -1.57 -16.97 11.84
N GLU A 61 -2.81 -17.49 11.78
CA GLU A 61 -4.02 -16.76 12.17
C GLU A 61 -4.10 -16.59 13.70
N GLU A 62 -3.65 -17.55 14.52
CA GLU A 62 -3.55 -17.41 15.97
C GLU A 62 -2.48 -16.40 16.38
N GLU A 63 -1.30 -16.40 15.77
CA GLU A 63 -0.29 -15.37 16.01
C GLU A 63 -0.76 -13.97 15.57
N ALA A 64 -1.48 -13.86 14.46
CA ALA A 64 -2.04 -12.61 13.99
C ALA A 64 -3.18 -12.09 14.89
N ASN A 65 -3.99 -12.99 15.48
CA ASN A 65 -5.02 -12.62 16.44
C ASN A 65 -4.46 -12.32 17.84
N GLY A 66 -3.28 -12.85 18.19
CA GLY A 66 -2.58 -12.57 19.45
C GLY A 66 -1.97 -11.17 19.51
N ASP A 67 -1.84 -10.48 18.38
CA ASP A 67 -1.28 -9.13 18.27
C ASP A 67 -2.35 -8.01 18.40
N LEU A 68 -3.55 -8.32 18.90
CA LEU A 68 -4.60 -7.32 19.17
C LEU A 68 -4.31 -6.57 20.47
N PHE A 69 -3.57 -5.48 20.35
CA PHE A 69 -3.34 -4.58 21.47
C PHE A 69 -4.54 -3.65 21.70
N ASP A 70 -4.86 -3.43 22.99
CA ASP A 70 -5.86 -2.43 23.37
C ASP A 70 -5.26 -1.02 23.25
N ILE A 71 -5.20 -0.54 22.03
CA ILE A 71 -4.74 0.80 21.69
C ILE A 71 -5.52 1.34 20.48
N GLU A 72 -6.13 2.50 20.69
CA GLU A 72 -6.83 3.25 19.66
C GLU A 72 -6.12 4.57 19.40
N ILE A 73 -5.94 4.91 18.13
CA ILE A 73 -5.38 6.19 17.68
C ILE A 73 -6.44 6.90 16.84
N ASN A 74 -6.68 8.16 17.20
CA ASN A 74 -7.49 9.08 16.40
C ASN A 74 -6.65 10.31 16.05
N VAL A 75 -6.76 10.77 14.82
CA VAL A 75 -6.14 12.01 14.33
C VAL A 75 -7.24 12.98 13.93
N SER A 76 -7.31 14.12 14.61
CA SER A 76 -8.41 15.11 14.48
C SER A 76 -7.89 16.53 14.46
N ASP A 77 -8.81 17.47 14.39
CA ASP A 77 -8.62 18.91 14.61
C ASP A 77 -7.41 19.47 13.84
N PRO A 78 -7.42 19.41 12.49
CA PRO A 78 -6.39 20.06 11.70
C PRO A 78 -6.43 21.57 11.95
N GLU A 79 -5.34 22.14 12.45
CA GLU A 79 -5.22 23.54 12.82
C GLU A 79 -4.03 24.17 12.08
N LYS A 80 -4.25 25.32 11.46
CA LYS A 80 -3.17 26.12 10.89
C LYS A 80 -2.44 26.86 11.99
N VAL A 81 -1.14 26.63 12.10
CA VAL A 81 -0.27 27.27 13.09
C VAL A 81 0.72 28.20 12.38
N GLY A 82 0.77 29.45 12.82
CA GLY A 82 1.65 30.50 12.23
C GLY A 82 1.12 31.08 10.92
N ASP A 83 1.85 32.08 10.42
CA ASP A 83 1.49 32.85 9.23
C ASP A 83 2.55 32.80 8.14
N GLY A 84 2.13 33.06 6.90
CA GLY A 84 3.01 33.17 5.73
C GLY A 84 3.75 31.87 5.41
N MET A 85 5.00 31.98 5.00
CA MET A 85 5.85 30.85 4.56
C MET A 85 6.15 29.84 5.67
N ASN A 86 6.11 30.26 6.94
CA ASN A 86 6.38 29.41 8.10
C ASN A 86 5.13 28.69 8.64
N ALA A 87 3.94 28.99 8.07
CA ALA A 87 2.71 28.33 8.46
C ALA A 87 2.75 26.82 8.19
N TYR A 88 2.19 26.05 9.11
CA TYR A 88 2.04 24.61 8.97
C TYR A 88 0.70 24.14 9.55
N MET A 89 0.27 22.94 9.13
CA MET A 89 -0.89 22.27 9.72
C MET A 89 -0.43 21.37 10.87
N ALA A 90 -1.02 21.57 12.03
CA ALA A 90 -0.92 20.67 13.17
C ALA A 90 -2.20 19.83 13.28
N TYR A 91 -2.04 18.58 13.71
CA TYR A 91 -3.12 17.63 13.90
C TYR A 91 -3.10 17.17 15.35
N ARG A 92 -4.26 17.01 15.94
CA ARG A 92 -4.39 16.39 17.26
C ARG A 92 -4.31 14.88 17.12
N VAL A 93 -3.37 14.26 17.80
CA VAL A 93 -3.26 12.81 17.92
C VAL A 93 -3.75 12.41 19.31
N THR A 94 -4.86 11.71 19.37
CA THR A 94 -5.45 11.19 20.62
C THR A 94 -5.21 9.70 20.69
N THR A 95 -4.66 9.24 21.80
CA THR A 95 -4.40 7.83 22.07
C THR A 95 -5.24 7.39 23.25
N LYS A 96 -5.96 6.26 23.10
CA LYS A 96 -6.67 5.56 24.17
C LYS A 96 -6.11 4.15 24.28
N THR A 97 -5.72 3.73 25.49
CA THR A 97 -5.08 2.44 25.70
C THR A 97 -5.15 2.01 27.16
N SER A 98 -5.20 0.69 27.38
CA SER A 98 -5.01 0.07 28.70
C SER A 98 -3.60 -0.45 28.94
N LEU A 99 -2.69 -0.31 27.95
CA LEU A 99 -1.34 -0.83 28.02
C LEU A 99 -0.51 -0.10 29.11
N SER A 100 0.05 -0.85 30.02
CA SER A 100 0.81 -0.33 31.19
C SER A 100 2.11 0.39 30.81
N MET A 101 2.56 0.28 29.57
CA MET A 101 3.73 1.00 29.08
C MET A 101 3.49 2.51 28.90
N PHE A 102 2.24 2.95 28.86
CA PHE A 102 1.82 4.36 28.77
C PHE A 102 1.45 4.90 30.16
N HIS A 103 1.70 6.19 30.40
CA HIS A 103 1.46 6.80 31.72
C HIS A 103 -0.03 7.06 32.01
N LYS A 104 -0.86 7.17 30.99
CA LYS A 104 -2.29 7.46 31.09
C LYS A 104 -3.08 6.61 30.09
N ASN A 105 -4.32 6.34 30.42
CA ASN A 105 -5.21 5.57 29.53
C ASN A 105 -5.76 6.39 28.35
N GLU A 106 -5.81 7.72 28.50
CA GLU A 106 -6.21 8.63 27.42
C GLU A 106 -5.35 9.91 27.49
N PHE A 107 -4.79 10.28 26.35
CA PHE A 107 -3.95 11.47 26.21
C PHE A 107 -3.95 11.97 24.77
N SER A 108 -3.60 13.26 24.58
CA SER A 108 -3.57 13.90 23.27
C SER A 108 -2.34 14.77 23.14
N VAL A 109 -1.78 14.79 21.92
CA VAL A 109 -0.64 15.64 21.55
C VAL A 109 -0.91 16.31 20.22
N LYS A 110 -0.24 17.44 19.94
CA LYS A 110 -0.27 18.07 18.60
C LYS A 110 0.97 17.68 17.82
N ARG A 111 0.80 17.29 16.56
CA ARG A 111 1.89 16.87 15.64
C ARG A 111 1.69 17.50 14.27
N ARG A 112 2.77 18.02 13.71
CA ARG A 112 2.79 18.48 12.32
C ARG A 112 3.19 17.35 11.37
N PHE A 113 2.86 17.46 10.10
CA PHE A 113 3.14 16.44 9.10
C PHE A 113 4.62 15.96 9.08
N SER A 114 5.57 16.88 9.26
CA SER A 114 7.00 16.54 9.31
C SER A 114 7.38 15.65 10.51
N ASP A 115 6.61 15.68 11.60
CA ASP A 115 6.88 14.86 12.78
C ASP A 115 6.54 13.40 12.49
N PHE A 116 5.46 13.14 11.73
CA PHE A 116 5.12 11.80 11.24
C PHE A 116 6.19 11.26 10.30
N LEU A 117 6.73 12.09 9.40
CA LEU A 117 7.82 11.70 8.52
C LEU A 117 9.11 11.41 9.29
N GLY A 118 9.37 12.18 10.35
CA GLY A 118 10.49 11.96 11.27
C GLY A 118 10.37 10.62 12.01
N LEU A 119 9.17 10.31 12.52
CA LEU A 119 8.89 9.02 13.15
C LEU A 119 9.10 7.87 12.16
N HIS A 120 8.51 7.96 10.98
CA HIS A 120 8.69 6.93 9.94
C HIS A 120 10.18 6.72 9.60
N SER A 121 10.95 7.81 9.44
CA SER A 121 12.38 7.71 9.12
C SER A 121 13.17 6.99 10.22
N LYS A 122 12.86 7.26 11.50
CA LYS A 122 13.49 6.58 12.65
C LYS A 122 13.15 5.09 12.67
N LEU A 123 11.87 4.74 12.55
CA LEU A 123 11.40 3.36 12.52
C LEU A 123 11.98 2.58 11.31
N ALA A 124 11.96 3.18 10.13
CA ALA A 124 12.52 2.58 8.92
C ALA A 124 14.03 2.30 9.07
N THR A 125 14.78 3.24 9.63
CA THR A 125 16.22 3.08 9.86
C THR A 125 16.52 1.95 10.83
N LYS A 126 15.71 1.77 11.88
CA LYS A 126 15.92 0.75 12.91
C LYS A 126 15.48 -0.64 12.46
N TYR A 127 14.38 -0.76 11.70
CA TYR A 127 13.68 -2.02 11.56
C TYR A 127 13.70 -2.61 10.15
N MET A 128 13.75 -1.80 9.08
CA MET A 128 13.67 -2.34 7.71
C MET A 128 14.88 -3.21 7.35
N HIS A 129 16.06 -2.86 7.84
CA HIS A 129 17.29 -3.59 7.51
C HIS A 129 17.39 -4.97 8.20
N VAL A 130 16.55 -5.24 9.19
CA VAL A 130 16.43 -6.55 9.86
C VAL A 130 15.16 -7.32 9.43
N GLY A 131 14.42 -6.80 8.45
CA GLY A 131 13.32 -7.50 7.79
C GLY A 131 11.91 -7.15 8.27
N TYR A 132 11.73 -6.18 9.16
CA TYR A 132 10.39 -5.73 9.56
C TYR A 132 9.78 -4.81 8.53
N ILE A 133 8.49 -5.00 8.27
CA ILE A 133 7.69 -4.16 7.36
C ILE A 133 7.21 -2.93 8.12
N VAL A 134 7.86 -1.79 7.89
CA VAL A 134 7.41 -0.52 8.48
C VAL A 134 6.33 0.10 7.60
N PRO A 135 5.13 0.39 8.15
CA PRO A 135 4.06 1.03 7.39
C PRO A 135 4.54 2.31 6.69
N PRO A 136 4.19 2.53 5.42
CA PRO A 136 4.65 3.69 4.67
C PRO A 136 4.03 4.97 5.23
N ALA A 137 4.84 6.02 5.35
CA ALA A 137 4.32 7.34 5.69
C ALA A 137 3.50 7.93 4.52
N PRO A 138 2.50 8.78 4.82
CA PRO A 138 1.76 9.49 3.79
C PRO A 138 2.65 10.37 2.90
N GLU A 139 2.28 10.52 1.64
CA GLU A 139 3.07 11.24 0.65
C GLU A 139 3.12 12.75 0.90
N LYS A 140 4.26 13.35 0.56
CA LYS A 140 4.42 14.80 0.51
C LYS A 140 3.76 15.35 -0.75
N SER A 141 2.63 16.02 -0.60
CA SER A 141 2.06 16.82 -1.69
C SER A 141 2.52 18.27 -1.57
N ILE A 142 3.33 18.71 -2.52
CA ILE A 142 3.85 20.10 -2.55
C ILE A 142 2.74 21.07 -2.97
N VAL A 143 1.92 20.67 -3.94
CA VAL A 143 0.85 21.52 -4.50
C VAL A 143 -0.23 21.84 -3.47
N GLY A 144 -0.72 20.81 -2.74
CA GLY A 144 -1.72 21.01 -1.68
C GLY A 144 -1.20 21.86 -0.52
N MET A 145 0.07 21.71 -0.13
CA MET A 145 0.69 22.52 0.92
C MET A 145 0.79 24.02 0.55
N THR A 146 1.08 24.32 -0.70
CA THR A 146 1.19 25.73 -1.17
C THR A 146 -0.18 26.41 -1.12
N LYS A 147 -1.25 25.72 -1.54
CA LYS A 147 -2.62 26.23 -1.47
C LYS A 147 -3.06 26.57 -0.04
N VAL A 148 -2.81 25.65 0.90
CA VAL A 148 -3.13 25.85 2.33
C VAL A 148 -2.33 27.00 2.94
N LYS A 149 -1.07 27.17 2.57
CA LYS A 149 -0.22 28.26 3.07
C LYS A 149 -0.65 29.65 2.58
N VAL A 150 -1.08 29.75 1.33
CA VAL A 150 -1.49 31.02 0.70
C VAL A 150 -2.85 31.52 1.20
N GLY A 151 -3.57 30.73 1.99
CA GLY A 151 -4.79 31.16 2.69
C GLY A 151 -6.01 31.30 1.81
N LYS A 152 -6.05 30.67 0.63
CA LYS A 152 -7.29 30.47 -0.10
C LYS A 152 -8.08 29.36 0.58
N GLU A 153 -9.06 29.72 1.38
CA GLU A 153 -10.09 28.80 1.85
C GLU A 153 -11.01 28.46 0.68
N ASP A 154 -10.55 27.56 -0.17
CA ASP A 154 -11.41 26.92 -1.14
C ASP A 154 -11.67 25.46 -0.73
N SER A 155 -12.74 24.88 -1.26
CA SER A 155 -13.13 23.48 -1.03
C SER A 155 -11.94 22.52 -1.23
N SER A 156 -11.05 22.79 -2.18
CA SER A 156 -9.88 21.96 -2.49
C SER A 156 -8.82 21.96 -1.38
N SER A 157 -8.71 23.02 -0.59
CA SER A 157 -7.78 23.09 0.56
C SER A 157 -8.30 22.26 1.75
N THR A 158 -9.58 22.32 2.01
CA THR A 158 -10.25 21.53 3.06
C THR A 158 -10.19 20.03 2.76
N GLU A 159 -10.50 19.65 1.51
CA GLU A 159 -10.39 18.26 1.04
C GLU A 159 -8.97 17.72 1.19
N PHE A 160 -7.97 18.51 0.82
CA PHE A 160 -6.57 18.11 0.95
C PHE A 160 -6.15 17.87 2.40
N VAL A 161 -6.59 18.72 3.33
CA VAL A 161 -6.30 18.61 4.75
C VAL A 161 -6.96 17.37 5.34
N GLU A 162 -8.21 17.09 4.98
CA GLU A 162 -8.95 15.90 5.45
C GLU A 162 -8.35 14.60 4.89
N LYS A 163 -8.01 14.56 3.62
CA LYS A 163 -7.28 13.46 3.00
C LYS A 163 -5.99 13.14 3.77
N ARG A 164 -5.22 14.17 4.08
CA ARG A 164 -3.97 14.03 4.83
C ARG A 164 -4.22 13.54 6.25
N ARG A 165 -5.22 14.10 6.94
CA ARG A 165 -5.63 13.68 8.29
C ARG A 165 -5.92 12.17 8.31
N ALA A 166 -6.77 11.69 7.41
CA ALA A 166 -7.15 10.28 7.33
C ALA A 166 -5.96 9.38 7.01
N ALA A 167 -5.04 9.82 6.14
CA ALA A 167 -3.83 9.06 5.83
C ALA A 167 -2.85 8.98 7.01
N LEU A 168 -2.71 10.06 7.80
CA LEU A 168 -1.91 10.09 9.03
C LEU A 168 -2.48 9.15 10.10
N GLU A 169 -3.80 9.13 10.24
CA GLU A 169 -4.50 8.23 11.16
C GLU A 169 -4.26 6.76 10.80
N ARG A 170 -4.47 6.38 9.53
CA ARG A 170 -4.19 5.01 9.05
C ARG A 170 -2.73 4.59 9.28
N TYR A 171 -1.80 5.50 9.03
CA TYR A 171 -0.38 5.24 9.27
C TYR A 171 -0.11 4.88 10.74
N LEU A 172 -0.61 5.70 11.68
CA LEU A 172 -0.41 5.43 13.10
C LEU A 172 -1.14 4.18 13.57
N GLN A 173 -2.41 3.99 13.15
CA GLN A 173 -3.19 2.79 13.50
C GLN A 173 -2.50 1.50 13.06
N ARG A 174 -1.87 1.47 11.89
CA ARG A 174 -1.07 0.32 11.45
C ARG A 174 0.22 0.16 12.25
N THR A 175 0.87 1.28 12.56
CA THR A 175 2.14 1.26 13.30
C THR A 175 1.95 0.73 14.72
N VAL A 176 0.89 1.15 15.43
CA VAL A 176 0.61 0.69 16.80
C VAL A 176 0.08 -0.75 16.88
N LYS A 177 -0.47 -1.27 15.79
CA LYS A 177 -0.88 -2.68 15.73
C LYS A 177 0.29 -3.64 15.53
N HIS A 178 1.47 -3.14 15.21
CA HIS A 178 2.65 -3.97 15.03
C HIS A 178 3.39 -4.17 16.35
N PRO A 179 3.53 -5.41 16.87
CA PRO A 179 4.03 -5.68 18.21
C PRO A 179 5.44 -5.15 18.49
N THR A 180 6.32 -5.22 17.49
CA THR A 180 7.69 -4.71 17.62
C THR A 180 7.75 -3.18 17.54
N LEU A 181 6.99 -2.57 16.63
CA LEU A 181 6.99 -1.11 16.45
C LEU A 181 6.28 -0.42 17.62
N LEU A 182 5.23 -1.03 18.18
CA LEU A 182 4.52 -0.50 19.36
C LEU A 182 5.45 -0.31 20.55
N GLN A 183 6.44 -1.19 20.74
CA GLN A 183 7.40 -1.13 21.84
C GLN A 183 8.54 -0.13 21.61
N ASP A 184 8.62 0.48 20.41
CA ASP A 184 9.70 1.42 20.11
C ASP A 184 9.59 2.71 20.93
N PRO A 185 10.66 3.16 21.60
CA PRO A 185 10.66 4.35 22.41
C PRO A 185 10.38 5.64 21.64
N ASP A 186 10.77 5.71 20.35
CA ASP A 186 10.46 6.88 19.51
C ASP A 186 8.97 6.97 19.18
N LEU A 187 8.29 5.83 18.98
CA LEU A 187 6.83 5.81 18.80
C LEU A 187 6.12 6.26 20.09
N ARG A 188 6.53 5.72 21.25
CA ARG A 188 5.96 6.14 22.54
C ARG A 188 6.19 7.63 22.78
N GLN A 189 7.39 8.14 22.56
CA GLN A 189 7.69 9.56 22.68
C GLN A 189 6.83 10.40 21.73
N PHE A 190 6.62 9.93 20.49
CA PHE A 190 5.75 10.60 19.53
C PHE A 190 4.30 10.68 20.02
N LEU A 191 3.78 9.65 20.68
CA LEU A 191 2.39 9.58 21.13
C LEU A 191 2.15 10.36 22.45
N GLU A 192 3.13 10.34 23.40
CA GLU A 192 2.91 10.90 24.75
C GLU A 192 3.55 12.28 24.98
N SER A 193 4.70 12.58 24.39
CA SER A 193 5.43 13.81 24.72
C SER A 193 4.73 15.05 24.21
N SER A 194 4.54 16.05 25.05
CA SER A 194 3.96 17.35 24.66
C SER A 194 4.80 18.04 23.59
N GLU A 195 6.13 17.93 23.69
CA GLU A 195 7.07 18.46 22.71
C GLU A 195 8.01 17.36 22.21
N LEU A 196 8.27 17.38 20.90
CA LEU A 196 9.32 16.53 20.31
C LEU A 196 10.62 17.32 20.24
N PRO A 197 11.79 16.66 20.47
CA PRO A 197 13.07 17.28 20.20
C PRO A 197 13.07 17.83 18.76
N ARG A 198 13.45 19.09 18.59
CA ARG A 198 13.59 19.66 17.25
C ARG A 198 14.53 18.77 16.45
N ALA A 199 14.05 18.28 15.30
CA ALA A 199 14.89 17.51 14.41
C ALA A 199 16.10 18.38 14.03
N VAL A 200 17.26 18.04 14.56
CA VAL A 200 18.52 18.68 14.20
C VAL A 200 18.73 18.35 12.73
N ASN A 201 18.66 19.37 11.88
CA ASN A 201 18.92 19.35 10.43
C ASN A 201 17.83 18.83 9.49
N THR A 202 16.83 19.67 9.24
CA THR A 202 16.13 19.66 7.93
C THR A 202 17.01 20.14 6.77
N GLN A 203 18.11 20.83 7.00
CA GLN A 203 19.09 21.22 5.97
C GLN A 203 19.99 20.08 5.49
N ALA A 204 20.30 19.11 6.32
CA ALA A 204 20.99 17.88 5.90
C ALA A 204 20.15 16.97 4.99
N LEU A 205 18.82 17.13 4.98
CA LEU A 205 17.91 16.42 4.10
C LEU A 205 17.96 16.91 2.64
N SER A 206 18.41 18.11 2.35
CA SER A 206 18.58 18.59 0.96
C SER A 206 19.83 18.00 0.30
N GLY A 207 20.96 17.91 1.03
CA GLY A 207 22.16 17.20 0.58
C GLY A 207 21.98 15.68 0.58
N ALA A 208 21.33 15.13 1.61
CA ALA A 208 21.00 13.71 1.68
C ALA A 208 19.95 13.28 0.64
N GLY A 209 19.12 14.20 0.14
CA GLY A 209 18.20 13.95 -0.95
C GLY A 209 18.94 13.71 -2.28
N ILE A 210 19.97 14.47 -2.55
CA ILE A 210 20.84 14.29 -3.73
C ILE A 210 21.67 13.01 -3.56
N LEU A 211 22.23 12.77 -2.38
CA LEU A 211 22.95 11.53 -2.07
C LEU A 211 22.04 10.29 -2.15
N ARG A 212 20.77 10.39 -1.73
CA ARG A 212 19.77 9.32 -1.90
C ARG A 212 19.39 9.11 -3.36
N MET A 213 19.35 10.16 -4.18
CA MET A 213 19.14 10.02 -5.63
C MET A 213 20.33 9.33 -6.31
N VAL A 214 21.55 9.70 -5.94
CA VAL A 214 22.78 9.05 -6.44
C VAL A 214 22.86 7.61 -5.94
N ASN A 215 22.55 7.35 -4.68
CA ASN A 215 22.49 5.98 -4.13
C ASN A 215 21.34 5.16 -4.75
N LYS A 216 20.20 5.77 -5.06
CA LYS A 216 19.09 5.11 -5.75
C LYS A 216 19.43 4.77 -7.19
N ALA A 217 20.22 5.60 -7.89
CA ALA A 217 20.76 5.31 -9.21
C ALA A 217 21.84 4.21 -9.14
N ALA A 218 22.74 4.26 -8.14
CA ALA A 218 23.73 3.21 -7.90
C ALA A 218 23.06 1.88 -7.47
N ASP A 219 22.02 1.92 -6.63
CA ASP A 219 21.22 0.75 -6.26
C ASP A 219 20.45 0.17 -7.46
N ALA A 220 19.97 1.00 -8.39
CA ALA A 220 19.32 0.55 -9.63
C ALA A 220 20.31 -0.14 -10.57
N VAL A 221 21.53 0.38 -10.68
CA VAL A 221 22.62 -0.24 -11.47
C VAL A 221 23.06 -1.54 -10.80
N ASN A 222 23.21 -1.58 -9.48
CA ASN A 222 23.53 -2.82 -8.75
C ASN A 222 22.40 -3.86 -8.85
N LYS A 223 21.11 -3.46 -8.86
CA LYS A 223 19.98 -4.37 -9.11
C LYS A 223 20.05 -5.05 -10.48
N MET A 224 20.62 -4.37 -11.48
CA MET A 224 20.78 -4.96 -12.83
C MET A 224 21.92 -5.99 -12.92
N THR A 225 22.90 -5.93 -12.00
CA THR A 225 24.11 -6.77 -12.07
C THR A 225 24.13 -7.93 -11.07
N ILE A 226 23.33 -7.89 -9.99
CA ILE A 226 23.38 -8.92 -8.96
C ILE A 226 22.09 -9.75 -9.02
N LYS A 227 22.19 -10.91 -9.68
CA LYS A 227 21.18 -11.97 -9.60
C LYS A 227 21.55 -12.88 -8.42
N MET A 228 20.85 -12.74 -7.29
CA MET A 228 20.82 -13.78 -6.29
C MET A 228 20.17 -15.02 -6.92
N ASN A 229 20.89 -16.12 -6.99
CA ASN A 229 20.28 -17.40 -7.34
C ASN A 229 19.50 -17.86 -6.11
N GLU A 230 18.18 -17.52 -6.06
CA GLU A 230 17.33 -17.87 -4.94
C GLU A 230 17.18 -19.39 -4.86
N SER A 231 17.58 -19.97 -3.76
CA SER A 231 17.43 -21.39 -3.49
C SER A 231 16.19 -21.73 -2.69
N ASP A 232 15.51 -20.70 -2.17
CA ASP A 232 14.31 -20.82 -1.34
C ASP A 232 13.07 -20.49 -2.17
N ALA A 233 12.40 -21.53 -2.65
CA ALA A 233 11.21 -21.41 -3.49
C ALA A 233 10.11 -20.51 -2.90
N TRP A 234 9.98 -20.47 -1.56
CA TRP A 234 9.01 -19.60 -0.90
C TRP A 234 9.29 -18.11 -1.18
N PHE A 235 10.57 -17.68 -1.14
CA PHE A 235 10.94 -16.29 -1.43
C PHE A 235 10.70 -15.93 -2.89
N GLU A 236 11.03 -16.85 -3.80
CA GLU A 236 10.79 -16.65 -5.23
C GLU A 236 9.29 -16.51 -5.53
N GLU A 237 8.46 -17.42 -4.99
CA GLU A 237 7.01 -17.40 -5.14
C GLU A 237 6.40 -16.11 -4.57
N LYS A 238 6.77 -15.72 -3.34
CA LYS A 238 6.25 -14.51 -2.70
C LYS A 238 6.68 -13.25 -3.42
N GLN A 239 7.91 -13.16 -3.88
CA GLN A 239 8.38 -12.02 -4.66
C GLN A 239 7.56 -11.86 -5.95
N GLN A 240 7.32 -12.94 -6.68
CA GLN A 240 6.48 -12.92 -7.88
C GLN A 240 5.03 -12.57 -7.56
N GLN A 241 4.48 -13.09 -6.46
CA GLN A 241 3.13 -12.78 -6.00
C GLN A 241 2.97 -11.28 -5.70
N PHE A 242 3.91 -10.67 -4.96
CA PHE A 242 3.85 -9.24 -4.66
C PHE A 242 4.09 -8.36 -5.88
N GLU A 243 4.94 -8.78 -6.83
CA GLU A 243 5.12 -8.07 -8.08
C GLU A 243 3.82 -8.03 -8.91
N ASN A 244 3.17 -9.19 -9.05
CA ASN A 244 1.88 -9.29 -9.74
C ASN A 244 0.80 -8.46 -9.05
N LEU A 245 0.72 -8.52 -7.73
CA LEU A 245 -0.24 -7.77 -6.94
C LEU A 245 -0.04 -6.26 -7.08
N ASP A 246 1.21 -5.77 -7.03
CA ASP A 246 1.55 -4.35 -7.26
C ASP A 246 1.04 -3.89 -8.63
N GLN A 247 1.30 -4.65 -9.68
CA GLN A 247 0.86 -4.33 -11.03
C GLN A 247 -0.67 -4.29 -11.16
N GLN A 248 -1.38 -5.26 -10.59
CA GLN A 248 -2.84 -5.32 -10.65
C GLN A 248 -3.47 -4.18 -9.84
N LEU A 249 -2.95 -3.86 -8.67
CA LEU A 249 -3.44 -2.74 -7.86
C LEU A 249 -3.21 -1.39 -8.55
N ARG A 250 -2.08 -1.19 -9.23
CA ARG A 250 -1.83 0.04 -10.01
C ARG A 250 -2.80 0.19 -11.17
N LYS A 251 -3.12 -0.90 -11.89
CA LYS A 251 -4.14 -0.89 -12.94
C LYS A 251 -5.52 -0.55 -12.37
N LEU A 252 -5.90 -1.19 -11.27
CA LEU A 252 -7.18 -0.92 -10.61
C LEU A 252 -7.24 0.53 -10.11
N HIS A 253 -6.20 1.04 -9.48
CA HIS A 253 -6.12 2.42 -9.02
C HIS A 253 -6.32 3.42 -10.16
N ALA A 254 -5.64 3.24 -11.29
CA ALA A 254 -5.79 4.09 -12.47
C ALA A 254 -7.23 4.05 -13.03
N SER A 255 -7.86 2.87 -13.03
CA SER A 255 -9.27 2.72 -13.45
C SER A 255 -10.23 3.45 -12.51
N VAL A 256 -9.98 3.40 -11.20
CA VAL A 256 -10.80 4.11 -10.20
C VAL A 256 -10.61 5.62 -10.32
N GLU A 257 -9.39 6.11 -10.54
CA GLU A 257 -9.16 7.55 -10.79
C GLU A 257 -9.89 8.05 -12.04
N ALA A 258 -9.89 7.27 -13.13
CA ALA A 258 -10.67 7.59 -14.32
C ALA A 258 -12.19 7.62 -14.02
N LEU A 259 -12.69 6.64 -13.25
CA LEU A 259 -14.08 6.60 -12.82
C LEU A 259 -14.47 7.85 -11.99
N VAL A 260 -13.63 8.28 -11.07
CA VAL A 260 -13.83 9.51 -10.28
C VAL A 260 -13.91 10.73 -11.20
N CYS A 261 -13.03 10.83 -12.20
CA CYS A 261 -13.03 11.93 -13.17
C CYS A 261 -14.35 11.97 -13.93
N HIS A 262 -14.78 10.86 -14.53
CA HIS A 262 -16.03 10.78 -15.27
C HIS A 262 -17.27 11.04 -14.41
N ARG A 263 -17.26 10.63 -13.14
CA ARG A 263 -18.36 10.94 -12.22
C ARG A 263 -18.45 12.44 -11.89
N LYS A 264 -17.30 13.12 -11.77
CA LYS A 264 -17.26 14.59 -11.63
C LYS A 264 -17.76 15.29 -12.88
N GLU A 265 -17.42 14.80 -14.08
CA GLU A 265 -17.94 15.29 -15.34
C GLU A 265 -19.45 15.08 -15.44
N LEU A 266 -19.94 13.90 -15.06
CA LEU A 266 -21.38 13.62 -15.00
C LEU A 266 -22.11 14.57 -14.06
N SER A 267 -21.60 14.81 -12.87
CA SER A 267 -22.12 15.79 -11.92
C SER A 267 -22.22 17.18 -12.55
N ALA A 268 -21.17 17.70 -13.16
CA ALA A 268 -21.17 19.00 -13.80
C ALA A 268 -22.19 19.10 -14.96
N ASN A 269 -22.34 18.04 -15.74
CA ASN A 269 -23.34 17.98 -16.83
C ASN A 269 -24.76 17.90 -16.28
N THR A 270 -25.01 17.17 -15.20
CA THR A 270 -26.30 17.11 -14.50
C THR A 270 -26.70 18.49 -13.98
N ALA A 271 -25.77 19.22 -13.34
CA ALA A 271 -26.00 20.60 -12.90
C ALA A 271 -26.33 21.54 -14.07
N ALA A 272 -25.63 21.41 -15.20
CA ALA A 272 -25.89 22.21 -16.40
C ALA A 272 -27.28 21.89 -16.98
N PHE A 273 -27.68 20.63 -16.99
CA PHE A 273 -29.00 20.20 -17.42
C PHE A 273 -30.08 20.75 -16.48
N ALA A 274 -29.92 20.63 -15.18
CA ALA A 274 -30.85 21.20 -14.19
C ALA A 274 -31.07 22.70 -14.41
N LYS A 275 -30.00 23.45 -14.60
CA LYS A 275 -30.06 24.89 -14.91
C LYS A 275 -30.84 25.18 -16.20
N SER A 276 -30.60 24.41 -17.24
CA SER A 276 -31.30 24.58 -18.52
C SER A 276 -32.79 24.27 -18.42
N ALA A 277 -33.17 23.22 -17.67
CA ALA A 277 -34.54 22.87 -17.38
C ALA A 277 -35.27 23.98 -16.59
N ALA A 278 -34.62 24.53 -15.58
CA ALA A 278 -35.16 25.66 -14.82
C ALA A 278 -35.37 26.91 -15.68
N MET A 279 -34.40 27.24 -16.57
CA MET A 279 -34.54 28.38 -17.47
C MET A 279 -35.68 28.19 -18.46
N LEU A 280 -35.84 26.99 -19.00
CA LEU A 280 -36.94 26.66 -19.89
C LEU A 280 -38.29 26.75 -19.15
N GLY A 281 -38.38 26.19 -17.93
CA GLY A 281 -39.58 26.28 -17.11
C GLY A 281 -40.00 27.70 -16.80
N ASN A 282 -39.05 28.62 -16.58
CA ASN A 282 -39.31 30.03 -16.35
C ASN A 282 -39.80 30.78 -17.60
N SER A 283 -39.50 30.26 -18.80
CA SER A 283 -39.90 30.87 -20.09
C SER A 283 -41.14 30.25 -20.67
N GLU A 284 -41.71 29.23 -20.07
CA GLU A 284 -42.84 28.47 -20.56
C GLU A 284 -44.15 29.07 -20.08
N ASP A 285 -45.07 29.36 -21.02
CA ASP A 285 -46.39 29.93 -20.73
C ASP A 285 -47.39 28.89 -20.20
N HIS A 286 -47.18 27.61 -20.54
CA HIS A 286 -48.04 26.53 -20.08
C HIS A 286 -47.75 26.15 -18.63
N THR A 287 -48.62 26.52 -17.71
CA THR A 287 -48.39 26.41 -16.26
C THR A 287 -48.03 25.00 -15.78
N ALA A 288 -48.66 23.95 -16.32
CA ALA A 288 -48.36 22.57 -15.93
C ALA A 288 -46.98 22.14 -16.39
N LEU A 289 -46.58 22.49 -17.63
CA LEU A 289 -45.27 22.19 -18.17
C LEU A 289 -44.18 23.00 -17.48
N SER A 290 -44.38 24.30 -17.24
CA SER A 290 -43.48 25.18 -16.46
C SER A 290 -43.20 24.59 -15.09
N ARG A 291 -44.24 24.15 -14.38
CA ARG A 291 -44.10 23.52 -13.04
C ARG A 291 -43.29 22.20 -13.13
N ALA A 292 -43.57 21.34 -14.09
CA ALA A 292 -42.88 20.08 -14.23
C ALA A 292 -41.40 20.27 -14.58
N LEU A 293 -41.07 21.25 -15.43
CA LEU A 293 -39.66 21.59 -15.75
C LEU A 293 -38.92 22.15 -14.55
N SER A 294 -39.58 22.96 -13.71
CA SER A 294 -38.99 23.45 -12.46
C SER A 294 -38.73 22.30 -11.47
N GLN A 295 -39.70 21.38 -11.33
CA GLN A 295 -39.54 20.20 -10.50
C GLN A 295 -38.45 19.25 -11.01
N LEU A 296 -38.32 19.06 -12.33
CA LEU A 296 -37.27 18.31 -12.97
C LEU A 296 -35.88 18.93 -12.59
N ALA A 297 -35.77 20.26 -12.69
CA ALA A 297 -34.56 20.96 -12.31
C ALA A 297 -34.17 20.72 -10.84
N GLU A 298 -35.15 20.77 -9.91
CA GLU A 298 -34.90 20.46 -8.49
C GLU A 298 -34.45 19.01 -8.26
N VAL A 299 -34.99 18.06 -9.00
CA VAL A 299 -34.57 16.64 -8.93
C VAL A 299 -33.17 16.46 -9.45
N GLU A 300 -32.84 17.08 -10.58
CA GLU A 300 -31.50 17.01 -11.15
C GLU A 300 -30.43 17.70 -10.28
N GLU A 301 -30.75 18.78 -9.58
CA GLU A 301 -29.87 19.40 -8.59
C GLU A 301 -29.57 18.43 -7.42
N LYS A 302 -30.57 17.67 -6.96
CA LYS A 302 -30.38 16.64 -5.94
C LYS A 302 -29.53 15.47 -6.45
N ILE A 303 -29.70 15.10 -7.73
CA ILE A 303 -28.91 14.06 -8.38
C ILE A 303 -27.47 14.51 -8.57
N ASP A 304 -27.24 15.77 -8.96
CA ASP A 304 -25.89 16.35 -9.00
C ASP A 304 -25.20 16.25 -7.65
N GLN A 305 -25.88 16.60 -6.56
CA GLN A 305 -25.34 16.46 -5.22
C GLN A 305 -24.94 15.01 -4.90
N LEU A 306 -25.78 14.03 -5.27
CA LEU A 306 -25.45 12.61 -5.10
C LEU A 306 -24.21 12.19 -5.89
N HIS A 307 -24.06 12.69 -7.11
CA HIS A 307 -22.89 12.41 -7.94
C HIS A 307 -21.62 13.01 -7.34
N GLN A 308 -21.69 14.22 -6.76
CA GLN A 308 -20.56 14.83 -6.04
C GLN A 308 -20.16 14.01 -4.81
N GLU A 309 -21.14 13.62 -3.99
CA GLU A 309 -20.91 12.79 -2.80
C GLU A 309 -20.30 11.43 -3.15
N GLN A 310 -20.81 10.80 -4.22
CA GLN A 310 -20.24 9.53 -4.67
C GLN A 310 -18.84 9.69 -5.24
N ALA A 311 -18.56 10.74 -6.02
CA ALA A 311 -17.21 11.02 -6.52
C ALA A 311 -16.22 11.27 -5.37
N PHE A 312 -16.69 11.91 -4.30
CA PHE A 312 -15.93 12.09 -3.07
C PHE A 312 -15.62 10.75 -2.41
N ALA A 313 -16.62 9.89 -2.23
CA ALA A 313 -16.44 8.57 -1.64
C ALA A 313 -15.53 7.66 -2.49
N ASP A 314 -15.69 7.66 -3.81
CA ASP A 314 -14.84 6.90 -4.73
C ASP A 314 -13.37 7.32 -4.61
N PHE A 315 -13.10 8.60 -4.46
CA PHE A 315 -11.75 9.13 -4.35
C PHE A 315 -11.17 8.91 -2.95
N TYR A 316 -11.84 9.39 -1.89
CA TYR A 316 -11.26 9.42 -0.54
C TYR A 316 -11.34 8.09 0.20
N VAL A 317 -12.36 7.26 -0.10
CA VAL A 317 -12.51 5.96 0.56
C VAL A 317 -11.81 4.87 -0.25
N PHE A 318 -11.96 4.87 -1.57
CA PHE A 318 -11.50 3.75 -2.40
C PHE A 318 -10.16 4.00 -3.09
N SER A 319 -10.03 5.09 -3.88
CA SER A 319 -8.78 5.39 -4.60
C SER A 319 -7.60 5.60 -3.65
N GLU A 320 -7.80 6.40 -2.59
CA GLU A 320 -6.75 6.66 -1.60
C GLU A 320 -6.27 5.41 -0.87
N LEU A 321 -7.19 4.48 -0.62
CA LEU A 321 -6.81 3.23 0.02
C LEU A 321 -6.03 2.32 -0.94
N LEU A 322 -6.43 2.25 -2.21
CA LEU A 322 -5.64 1.53 -3.21
C LEU A 322 -4.22 2.09 -3.30
N ALA A 323 -4.07 3.41 -3.32
CA ALA A 323 -2.76 4.08 -3.30
C ALA A 323 -1.95 3.72 -2.04
N ASP A 324 -2.61 3.65 -0.89
CA ASP A 324 -2.01 3.27 0.37
C ASP A 324 -1.55 1.80 0.38
N TYR A 325 -2.34 0.89 -0.18
CA TYR A 325 -1.95 -0.51 -0.36
C TYR A 325 -0.77 -0.68 -1.32
N ILE A 326 -0.73 0.07 -2.41
CA ILE A 326 0.41 0.09 -3.34
C ILE A 326 1.69 0.50 -2.60
N ARG A 327 1.63 1.53 -1.73
CA ARG A 327 2.77 1.94 -0.91
C ARG A 327 3.16 0.87 0.11
N LEU A 328 2.18 0.18 0.69
CA LEU A 328 2.44 -0.90 1.64
C LEU A 328 3.13 -2.10 0.96
N ILE A 329 2.69 -2.47 -0.25
CA ILE A 329 3.38 -3.50 -1.05
C ILE A 329 4.80 -3.05 -1.42
N ALA A 330 5.02 -1.78 -1.70
CA ALA A 330 6.36 -1.26 -1.92
C ALA A 330 7.25 -1.39 -0.67
N ALA A 331 6.69 -1.23 0.54
CA ALA A 331 7.40 -1.48 1.79
C ALA A 331 7.74 -2.97 1.95
N VAL A 332 6.81 -3.88 1.62
CA VAL A 332 7.06 -5.33 1.59
C VAL A 332 8.19 -5.67 0.60
N LYS A 333 8.13 -5.18 -0.62
CA LYS A 333 9.20 -5.37 -1.62
C LYS A 333 10.55 -4.83 -1.12
N GLY A 334 10.53 -3.73 -0.36
CA GLY A 334 11.72 -3.14 0.25
C GLY A 334 12.46 -4.07 1.20
N VAL A 335 11.77 -4.89 1.99
CA VAL A 335 12.45 -5.84 2.89
C VAL A 335 13.06 -7.03 2.12
N PHE A 336 12.51 -7.43 0.98
CA PHE A 336 13.16 -8.40 0.09
C PHE A 336 14.45 -7.82 -0.50
N ASP A 337 14.48 -6.54 -0.87
CA ASP A 337 15.70 -5.85 -1.29
C ASP A 337 16.76 -5.82 -0.18
N HIS A 338 16.36 -5.61 1.08
CA HIS A 338 17.28 -5.67 2.23
C HIS A 338 17.84 -7.08 2.45
N ARG A 339 17.02 -8.13 2.26
CA ARG A 339 17.49 -9.51 2.33
C ARG A 339 18.55 -9.79 1.26
N MET A 340 18.31 -9.35 0.02
CA MET A 340 19.27 -9.48 -1.08
C MET A 340 20.59 -8.76 -0.76
N LYS A 341 20.54 -7.54 -0.19
CA LYS A 341 21.74 -6.80 0.23
C LYS A 341 22.47 -7.52 1.36
N CYS A 342 21.76 -8.18 2.28
CA CYS A 342 22.33 -8.97 3.35
C CYS A 342 23.07 -10.19 2.79
N TRP A 343 22.44 -10.91 1.84
CA TRP A 343 23.07 -12.00 1.11
C TRP A 343 24.34 -11.54 0.37
N GLN A 344 24.30 -10.41 -0.32
CA GLN A 344 25.45 -9.85 -1.01
C GLN A 344 26.62 -9.60 -0.09
N LYS A 345 26.38 -8.97 1.05
CA LYS A 345 27.43 -8.72 2.07
C LYS A 345 28.08 -10.03 2.54
N TRP A 346 27.26 -11.07 2.74
CA TRP A 346 27.74 -12.38 3.13
C TRP A 346 28.62 -13.00 2.04
N GLN A 347 28.17 -12.96 0.77
CA GLN A 347 28.96 -13.45 -0.37
C GLN A 347 30.30 -12.68 -0.53
N ASP A 348 30.28 -11.35 -0.42
CA ASP A 348 31.46 -10.51 -0.50
C ASP A 348 32.47 -10.85 0.62
N ALA A 349 31.97 -11.15 1.84
CA ALA A 349 32.80 -11.60 2.95
C ALA A 349 33.46 -12.97 2.66
N GLN A 350 32.71 -13.92 2.08
CA GLN A 350 33.25 -15.23 1.67
C GLN A 350 34.35 -15.09 0.60
N VAL A 351 34.11 -14.28 -0.43
CA VAL A 351 35.11 -14.03 -1.48
C VAL A 351 36.37 -13.36 -0.88
N THR A 352 36.18 -12.43 0.06
CA THR A 352 37.30 -11.76 0.70
C THR A 352 38.08 -12.71 1.57
N LEU A 353 37.42 -13.57 2.34
CA LEU A 353 38.08 -14.62 3.14
C LEU A 353 38.93 -15.54 2.29
N GLN A 354 38.38 -15.98 1.13
CA GLN A 354 39.12 -16.82 0.21
C GLN A 354 40.37 -16.13 -0.31
N LYS A 355 40.31 -14.85 -0.70
CA LYS A 355 41.45 -14.06 -1.13
C LYS A 355 42.52 -13.94 -0.01
N LYS A 356 42.08 -13.79 1.25
CA LYS A 356 43.01 -13.73 2.41
C LYS A 356 43.71 -15.07 2.64
N ARG A 357 43.01 -16.18 2.54
CA ARG A 357 43.58 -17.53 2.61
C ARG A 357 44.61 -17.79 1.49
N GLU A 358 44.32 -17.35 0.28
CA GLU A 358 45.29 -17.44 -0.84
C GLU A 358 46.52 -16.57 -0.63
N ALA A 359 46.35 -15.37 -0.03
CA ALA A 359 47.46 -14.48 0.29
C ALA A 359 48.35 -15.09 1.40
N GLU A 360 47.76 -15.70 2.45
CA GLU A 360 48.50 -16.42 3.48
C GLU A 360 49.32 -17.57 2.87
N ALA A 361 48.72 -18.40 2.01
CA ALA A 361 49.41 -19.50 1.34
C ALA A 361 50.65 -19.01 0.53
N LYS A 362 50.50 -17.87 -0.17
CA LYS A 362 51.64 -17.25 -0.90
C LYS A 362 52.73 -16.75 0.07
N LEU A 363 52.38 -16.20 1.23
CA LEU A 363 53.35 -15.78 2.21
C LEU A 363 54.08 -16.95 2.87
N GLN A 364 53.42 -18.09 3.08
CA GLN A 364 54.02 -19.32 3.54
C GLN A 364 55.08 -19.84 2.54
N LEU A 365 54.71 -19.91 1.24
CA LEU A 365 55.61 -20.32 0.19
C LEU A 365 56.82 -19.37 0.04
N ALA A 366 56.61 -18.07 0.27
CA ALA A 366 57.67 -17.06 0.17
C ALA A 366 58.54 -16.96 1.44
N ASN A 367 58.29 -17.81 2.46
CA ASN A 367 59.01 -17.88 3.76
C ASN A 367 59.16 -16.54 4.46
N LYS A 368 58.04 -15.76 4.55
CA LYS A 368 57.98 -14.43 5.21
C LYS A 368 57.24 -14.50 6.55
N PRO A 369 57.88 -14.92 7.66
CA PRO A 369 57.25 -15.17 8.95
C PRO A 369 56.65 -13.91 9.57
N ASP A 370 57.28 -12.74 9.36
CA ASP A 370 56.86 -11.46 9.96
C ASP A 370 55.45 -11.02 9.51
N LYS A 371 55.02 -11.40 8.31
CA LYS A 371 53.69 -11.07 7.76
C LYS A 371 52.67 -12.20 7.94
N LEU A 372 53.12 -13.38 8.31
CA LEU A 372 52.26 -14.55 8.41
C LEU A 372 51.26 -14.45 9.56
N GLN A 373 51.74 -13.93 10.72
CA GLN A 373 50.85 -13.75 11.88
C GLN A 373 49.71 -12.76 11.56
N GLN A 374 50.05 -11.61 10.97
CA GLN A 374 49.01 -10.63 10.52
C GLN A 374 48.03 -11.25 9.56
N ALA A 375 48.47 -12.03 8.56
CA ALA A 375 47.61 -12.71 7.63
C ALA A 375 46.63 -13.68 8.30
N LYS A 376 47.09 -14.43 9.33
CA LYS A 376 46.24 -15.33 10.12
C LYS A 376 45.22 -14.56 10.96
N ASP A 377 45.58 -13.43 11.52
CA ASP A 377 44.67 -12.60 12.31
C ASP A 377 43.55 -12.00 11.39
N GLU A 378 43.91 -11.55 10.17
CA GLU A 378 42.98 -11.08 9.17
C GLU A 378 42.03 -12.20 8.73
N ILE A 379 42.51 -13.42 8.50
CA ILE A 379 41.67 -14.58 8.18
C ILE A 379 40.62 -14.82 9.27
N LYS A 380 41.06 -14.85 10.54
CA LYS A 380 40.16 -15.03 11.69
C LYS A 380 39.10 -13.95 11.79
N GLU A 381 39.48 -12.71 11.54
CA GLU A 381 38.52 -11.58 11.47
C GLU A 381 37.47 -11.81 10.36
N TRP A 382 37.89 -12.19 9.16
CA TRP A 382 37.01 -12.43 8.05
C TRP A 382 36.16 -13.70 8.23
N GLU A 383 36.65 -14.74 8.88
CA GLU A 383 35.84 -15.90 9.28
C GLU A 383 34.69 -15.49 10.19
N THR A 384 34.97 -14.61 11.16
CA THR A 384 33.93 -14.04 12.03
C THR A 384 32.89 -13.23 11.24
N LYS A 385 33.33 -12.43 10.24
CA LYS A 385 32.43 -11.66 9.37
C LYS A 385 31.56 -12.57 8.49
N VAL A 386 32.09 -13.67 7.99
CA VAL A 386 31.34 -14.66 7.21
C VAL A 386 30.26 -15.31 8.08
N GLN A 387 30.60 -15.75 9.28
CA GLN A 387 29.66 -16.34 10.23
C GLN A 387 28.57 -15.34 10.64
N GLN A 388 28.94 -14.08 10.86
CA GLN A 388 27.94 -13.05 11.17
C GLN A 388 27.04 -12.77 9.98
N GLY A 389 27.57 -12.69 8.76
CA GLY A 389 26.78 -12.49 7.54
C GLY A 389 25.78 -13.60 7.29
N GLU A 390 26.14 -14.86 7.55
CA GLU A 390 25.25 -16.02 7.49
C GLU A 390 24.10 -15.90 8.49
N LYS A 391 24.41 -15.62 9.76
CA LYS A 391 23.41 -15.43 10.81
C LYS A 391 22.46 -14.27 10.50
N ASP A 392 22.99 -13.16 10.01
CA ASP A 392 22.20 -11.99 9.65
C ASP A 392 21.23 -12.34 8.50
N PHE A 393 21.68 -13.11 7.50
CA PHE A 393 20.85 -13.55 6.39
C PHE A 393 19.74 -14.53 6.82
N GLU A 394 20.06 -15.47 7.70
CA GLU A 394 19.05 -16.38 8.28
C GLU A 394 18.03 -15.61 9.11
N GLN A 395 18.50 -14.68 9.95
CA GLN A 395 17.62 -13.88 10.81
C GLN A 395 16.67 -12.99 10.00
N ILE A 396 17.18 -12.28 9.00
CA ILE A 396 16.32 -11.43 8.14
C ILE A 396 15.32 -12.28 7.37
N SER A 397 15.72 -13.44 6.88
CA SER A 397 14.86 -14.37 6.17
C SER A 397 13.71 -14.87 7.07
N LYS A 398 14.01 -15.25 8.32
CA LYS A 398 13.00 -15.65 9.31
C LYS A 398 12.06 -14.50 9.66
N THR A 399 12.59 -13.30 9.86
CA THR A 399 11.78 -12.12 10.17
C THR A 399 10.82 -11.79 9.01
N ILE A 400 11.30 -11.80 7.76
CA ILE A 400 10.46 -11.53 6.59
C ILE A 400 9.32 -12.54 6.46
N ARG A 401 9.57 -13.82 6.68
CA ARG A 401 8.50 -14.84 6.64
C ARG A 401 7.36 -14.51 7.63
N LYS A 402 7.73 -14.15 8.87
CA LYS A 402 6.77 -13.75 9.90
C LYS A 402 6.01 -12.47 9.50
N GLU A 403 6.71 -11.48 9.00
CA GLU A 403 6.14 -10.20 8.58
C GLU A 403 5.19 -10.32 7.38
N VAL A 404 5.55 -11.16 6.39
CA VAL A 404 4.67 -11.44 5.25
C VAL A 404 3.41 -12.16 5.71
N GLY A 405 3.51 -13.13 6.62
CA GLY A 405 2.33 -13.79 7.21
C GLY A 405 1.41 -12.80 7.92
N ARG A 406 1.97 -11.87 8.70
CA ARG A 406 1.22 -10.79 9.36
C ARG A 406 0.55 -9.87 8.32
N PHE A 407 1.26 -9.50 7.26
CA PHE A 407 0.71 -8.68 6.18
C PHE A 407 -0.46 -9.36 5.48
N GLU A 408 -0.36 -10.65 5.17
CA GLU A 408 -1.42 -11.43 4.51
C GLU A 408 -2.67 -11.60 5.38
N ALA A 409 -2.52 -11.57 6.71
CA ALA A 409 -3.62 -11.61 7.66
C ALA A 409 -4.38 -10.27 7.78
N LEU A 410 -3.86 -9.17 7.22
CA LEU A 410 -4.56 -7.88 7.23
C LEU A 410 -5.86 -7.94 6.43
N LYS A 411 -6.99 -7.78 7.11
CA LYS A 411 -8.34 -7.81 6.51
C LYS A 411 -8.82 -6.44 6.00
N ASP A 412 -7.99 -5.42 6.08
CA ASP A 412 -8.34 -4.01 5.80
C ASP A 412 -8.92 -3.84 4.38
N PHE A 413 -8.35 -4.51 3.38
CA PHE A 413 -8.78 -4.40 1.99
C PHE A 413 -10.23 -4.87 1.79
N LYS A 414 -10.60 -6.01 2.39
CA LYS A 414 -11.99 -6.53 2.34
C LYS A 414 -12.98 -5.53 2.93
N THR A 415 -12.66 -4.97 4.09
CA THR A 415 -13.51 -4.00 4.79
C THR A 415 -13.76 -2.76 3.93
N VAL A 416 -12.75 -2.31 3.20
CA VAL A 416 -12.88 -1.13 2.34
C VAL A 416 -13.71 -1.39 1.10
N ILE A 417 -13.54 -2.54 0.46
CA ILE A 417 -14.41 -2.94 -0.66
C ILE A 417 -15.86 -3.00 -0.20
N ILE A 418 -16.13 -3.56 0.98
CA ILE A 418 -17.49 -3.60 1.53
C ILE A 418 -18.04 -2.19 1.73
N LYS A 419 -17.32 -1.29 2.39
CA LYS A 419 -17.74 0.10 2.59
C LYS A 419 -17.98 0.85 1.29
N TYR A 420 -17.14 0.61 0.28
CA TYR A 420 -17.33 1.19 -1.05
C TYR A 420 -18.62 0.70 -1.71
N LEU A 421 -18.90 -0.61 -1.66
CA LEU A 421 -20.12 -1.19 -2.21
C LEU A 421 -21.37 -0.68 -1.45
N GLU A 422 -21.30 -0.57 -0.14
CA GLU A 422 -22.39 0.00 0.68
C GLU A 422 -22.70 1.45 0.27
N SER A 423 -21.66 2.27 0.05
CA SER A 423 -21.81 3.64 -0.44
C SER A 423 -22.47 3.69 -1.81
N LEU A 424 -22.06 2.82 -2.76
CA LEU A 424 -22.67 2.72 -4.08
C LEU A 424 -24.16 2.35 -4.00
N VAL A 425 -24.48 1.34 -3.20
CA VAL A 425 -25.89 0.89 -3.02
C VAL A 425 -26.74 2.02 -2.45
N GLN A 426 -26.24 2.71 -1.43
CA GLN A 426 -26.96 3.84 -0.81
C GLN A 426 -27.24 4.96 -1.82
N THR A 427 -26.24 5.34 -2.63
CA THR A 427 -26.40 6.37 -3.66
C THR A 427 -27.43 5.96 -4.71
N GLN A 428 -27.38 4.71 -5.20
CA GLN A 428 -28.34 4.22 -6.19
C GLN A 428 -29.76 4.17 -5.64
N GLN A 429 -29.94 3.72 -4.41
CA GLN A 429 -31.25 3.71 -3.75
C GLN A 429 -31.84 5.12 -3.60
N GLN A 430 -31.00 6.11 -3.27
CA GLN A 430 -31.46 7.48 -3.14
C GLN A 430 -31.83 8.10 -4.50
N LEU A 431 -31.07 7.80 -5.53
CA LEU A 431 -31.35 8.21 -6.92
C LEU A 431 -32.70 7.65 -7.40
N ILE A 432 -32.97 6.37 -7.16
CA ILE A 432 -34.25 5.74 -7.47
C ILE A 432 -35.40 6.45 -6.77
N LYS A 433 -35.27 6.76 -5.46
CA LYS A 433 -36.30 7.48 -4.70
C LYS A 433 -36.61 8.86 -5.30
N TYR A 434 -35.62 9.59 -5.79
CA TYR A 434 -35.87 10.89 -6.43
C TYR A 434 -36.68 10.74 -7.72
N TRP A 435 -36.37 9.75 -8.56
CA TRP A 435 -37.12 9.48 -9.76
C TRP A 435 -38.53 8.94 -9.48
N GLU A 436 -38.70 8.07 -8.52
CA GLU A 436 -40.01 7.54 -8.11
C GLU A 436 -40.92 8.65 -7.56
N ALA A 437 -40.36 9.60 -6.84
CA ALA A 437 -41.15 10.74 -6.34
C ALA A 437 -41.57 11.73 -7.45
N PHE A 438 -40.71 11.93 -8.46
CA PHE A 438 -40.99 12.85 -9.56
C PHE A 438 -41.90 12.28 -10.66
N LEU A 439 -41.82 11.00 -10.95
CA LEU A 439 -42.51 10.36 -12.07
C LEU A 439 -44.06 10.57 -12.07
N PRO A 440 -44.78 10.54 -10.93
CA PRO A 440 -46.21 10.85 -10.91
C PRO A 440 -46.51 12.29 -11.30
N GLU A 441 -45.72 13.25 -10.88
CA GLU A 441 -45.86 14.67 -11.21
C GLU A 441 -45.62 14.91 -12.69
N ALA A 442 -44.62 14.26 -13.29
CA ALA A 442 -44.36 14.32 -14.70
C ALA A 442 -45.53 13.72 -15.54
N LYS A 443 -46.15 12.64 -15.09
CA LYS A 443 -47.32 12.02 -15.72
C LYS A 443 -48.60 12.85 -15.62
N ALA A 444 -48.67 13.77 -14.67
CA ALA A 444 -49.80 14.67 -14.50
C ALA A 444 -49.77 15.88 -15.45
N ILE A 445 -48.75 16.01 -16.31
CA ILE A 445 -48.75 16.99 -17.41
C ILE A 445 -49.72 16.48 -18.48
N ALA A 446 -50.90 17.02 -18.48
CA ALA A 446 -51.93 16.67 -19.46
C ALA A 446 -52.08 17.79 -20.51
#